data_2185d7327526120c81ea7f9d05d2ca31
#
_entry.id   2185d7327526120c81ea7f9d05d2ca31
#
_cell.length_a   1.000
_cell.length_b   1.000
_cell.length_c   1.000
_cell.angle_alpha   90.00
_cell.angle_beta   90.00
_cell.angle_gamma   90.00
#
_symmetry.space_group_name_H-M   'P 1'
#
loop_
_entity.id
_entity.type
_entity.pdbx_description
1 polymer ?
#
loop_
_entity_poly.entity_id
_entity_poly.type
_entity_poly.pdbx_seq_one_letter_code
_entity_poly.pdbx_strand_id
1 'polypeptide(L)'
;MAENGNKIAASDYVNAMKPTHRLGHALQKMFDQYDVLLSPVLASPPVKIGTIKMNTNDMKTYVERLTKYSPFTGIFNQSGQPSMSVPLFRTKDNLPVGSMFSAAFGDENLLFSLAGQLEQAQPWAKSLNVMREILLETI
;
A
#
# COMPACT_ATOMS: atom_id res chain seq x y z
N MET A 1 8.47 9.65 -21.15
CA MET A 1 9.16 8.61 -20.35
C MET A 1 10.08 7.74 -21.19
N ALA A 2 9.62 7.14 -22.30
CA ALA A 2 10.44 6.26 -23.13
C ALA A 2 11.74 6.91 -23.66
N GLU A 3 11.69 8.16 -24.14
CA GLU A 3 12.88 8.89 -24.60
C GLU A 3 13.95 9.09 -23.53
N ASN A 4 13.53 9.28 -22.27
CA ASN A 4 14.46 9.39 -21.15
C ASN A 4 15.05 8.02 -20.79
N GLY A 5 14.28 6.95 -20.94
CA GLY A 5 14.74 5.58 -20.69
C GLY A 5 15.90 5.19 -21.62
N ASN A 6 15.86 5.61 -22.87
CA ASN A 6 16.93 5.33 -23.86
C ASN A 6 18.28 6.00 -23.53
N LYS A 7 18.29 6.95 -22.60
CA LYS A 7 19.50 7.68 -22.16
C LYS A 7 20.14 7.08 -20.91
N ILE A 8 19.49 6.10 -20.28
CA ILE A 8 19.95 5.47 -19.04
C ILE A 8 20.87 4.31 -19.39
N ALA A 9 22.12 4.35 -18.92
CA ALA A 9 23.05 3.26 -19.08
C ALA A 9 22.67 2.08 -18.14
N ALA A 10 23.03 0.85 -18.53
CA ALA A 10 22.81 -0.32 -17.71
C ALA A 10 23.48 -0.20 -16.31
N SER A 11 24.65 0.46 -16.25
CA SER A 11 25.33 0.78 -15.00
C SER A 11 24.50 1.64 -14.05
N ASP A 12 23.73 2.61 -14.58
CA ASP A 12 22.89 3.49 -13.80
C ASP A 12 21.70 2.74 -13.21
N TYR A 13 21.10 1.83 -14.01
CA TYR A 13 20.06 0.93 -13.54
C TYR A 13 20.55 0.03 -12.40
N VAL A 14 21.72 -0.63 -12.57
CA VAL A 14 22.31 -1.47 -11.53
C VAL A 14 22.61 -0.67 -10.25
N ASN A 15 23.12 0.56 -10.40
CA ASN A 15 23.36 1.43 -9.25
C ASN A 15 22.08 1.86 -8.54
N ALA A 16 20.99 2.07 -9.29
CA ALA A 16 19.68 2.39 -8.73
C ALA A 16 19.03 1.20 -7.96
N MET A 17 19.38 -0.04 -8.32
CA MET A 17 18.89 -1.24 -7.60
C MET A 17 19.58 -1.47 -6.25
N LYS A 18 20.82 -0.98 -6.05
CA LYS A 18 21.56 -1.16 -4.79
C LYS A 18 20.84 -0.61 -3.55
N PRO A 19 20.26 0.61 -3.56
CA PRO A 19 19.44 1.11 -2.45
C PRO A 19 18.25 0.21 -2.13
N THR A 20 17.58 -0.33 -3.16
CA THR A 20 16.44 -1.24 -3.02
C THR A 20 16.83 -2.52 -2.27
N HIS A 21 17.94 -3.13 -2.64
CA HIS A 21 18.44 -4.31 -1.92
C HIS A 21 18.85 -3.99 -0.48
N ARG A 22 19.49 -2.84 -0.24
CA ARG A 22 19.83 -2.39 1.12
C ARG A 22 18.59 -2.16 1.97
N LEU A 23 17.53 -1.61 1.38
CA LEU A 23 16.23 -1.44 2.04
C LEU A 23 15.64 -2.79 2.45
N GLY A 24 15.61 -3.78 1.54
CA GLY A 24 15.14 -5.12 1.85
C GLY A 24 15.88 -5.77 3.01
N HIS A 25 17.21 -5.67 3.04
CA HIS A 25 18.03 -6.18 4.16
C HIS A 25 17.78 -5.42 5.47
N ALA A 26 17.56 -4.11 5.42
CA ALA A 26 17.27 -3.32 6.62
C ALA A 26 15.90 -3.69 7.22
N LEU A 27 14.90 -3.89 6.38
CA LEU A 27 13.57 -4.34 6.81
C LEU A 27 13.63 -5.77 7.35
N GLN A 28 14.41 -6.67 6.72
CA GLN A 28 14.57 -8.02 7.25
C GLN A 28 15.14 -8.02 8.68
N LYS A 29 16.16 -7.21 8.96
CA LYS A 29 16.70 -7.06 10.33
C LYS A 29 15.67 -6.53 11.34
N MET A 30 14.74 -5.70 10.91
CA MET A 30 13.63 -5.25 11.75
C MET A 30 12.70 -6.42 12.06
N PHE A 31 12.38 -7.25 11.07
CA PHE A 31 11.53 -8.43 11.24
C PHE A 31 12.21 -9.58 11.99
N ASP A 32 13.53 -9.55 12.21
CA ASP A 32 14.20 -10.46 13.17
C ASP A 32 13.79 -10.16 14.64
N GLN A 33 13.20 -8.99 14.89
CA GLN A 33 12.80 -8.54 16.24
C GLN A 33 11.27 -8.37 16.38
N TYR A 34 10.56 -8.19 15.28
CA TYR A 34 9.11 -7.93 15.25
C TYR A 34 8.45 -8.83 14.22
N ASP A 35 7.32 -9.42 14.58
CA ASP A 35 6.57 -10.32 13.71
C ASP A 35 5.89 -9.55 12.56
N VAL A 36 5.30 -8.39 12.87
CA VAL A 36 4.57 -7.57 11.90
C VAL A 36 4.81 -6.08 12.14
N LEU A 37 4.76 -5.33 11.05
CA LEU A 37 4.71 -3.87 11.06
C LEU A 37 3.29 -3.41 10.73
N LEU A 38 2.68 -2.64 11.63
CA LEU A 38 1.39 -1.99 11.42
C LEU A 38 1.58 -0.55 10.96
N SER A 39 0.93 -0.18 9.86
CA SER A 39 0.90 1.20 9.37
C SER A 39 -0.45 1.53 8.72
N PRO A 40 -0.78 2.81 8.51
CA PRO A 40 -1.86 3.17 7.60
C PRO A 40 -1.52 2.72 6.17
N VAL A 41 -2.55 2.48 5.34
CA VAL A 41 -2.36 2.30 3.89
C VAL A 41 -2.13 3.64 3.21
N LEU A 42 -2.94 4.63 3.56
CA LEU A 42 -2.94 5.97 3.00
C LEU A 42 -2.76 7.03 4.10
N ALA A 43 -2.20 8.19 3.74
CA ALA A 43 -1.97 9.30 4.67
C ALA A 43 -3.22 10.13 4.95
N SER A 44 -4.31 9.91 4.21
CA SER A 44 -5.58 10.60 4.38
C SER A 44 -6.74 9.71 3.95
N PRO A 45 -7.99 10.03 4.35
CA PRO A 45 -9.18 9.40 3.77
C PRO A 45 -9.22 9.51 2.25
N PRO A 46 -10.06 8.71 1.56
CA PRO A 46 -10.19 8.76 0.11
C PRO A 46 -10.39 10.18 -0.41
N VAL A 47 -9.57 10.57 -1.38
CA VAL A 47 -9.67 11.89 -2.01
C VAL A 47 -10.76 11.90 -3.08
N LYS A 48 -11.29 13.09 -3.39
CA LYS A 48 -12.26 13.24 -4.48
C LYS A 48 -11.68 12.80 -5.82
N ILE A 49 -12.53 12.18 -6.66
CA ILE A 49 -12.16 11.79 -8.02
C ILE A 49 -11.60 13.01 -8.77
N GLY A 50 -10.47 12.82 -9.47
CA GLY A 50 -9.78 13.88 -10.20
C GLY A 50 -8.77 14.69 -9.38
N THR A 51 -8.62 14.44 -8.07
CA THR A 51 -7.57 15.10 -7.26
C THR A 51 -6.17 14.64 -7.67
N ILE A 52 -6.01 13.34 -7.96
CA ILE A 52 -4.76 12.74 -8.46
C ILE A 52 -5.03 12.28 -9.90
N LYS A 53 -4.59 13.08 -10.87
CA LYS A 53 -4.85 12.82 -12.30
C LYS A 53 -3.62 12.17 -12.94
N MET A 54 -3.78 10.95 -13.47
CA MET A 54 -2.72 10.27 -14.23
C MET A 54 -2.53 10.83 -15.65
N ASN A 55 -3.59 11.37 -16.26
CA ASN A 55 -3.56 11.94 -17.60
C ASN A 55 -3.13 13.41 -17.59
N THR A 56 -1.95 13.68 -17.06
CA THR A 56 -1.37 15.03 -16.94
C THR A 56 0.02 15.07 -17.57
N ASN A 57 0.36 16.22 -18.17
CA ASN A 57 1.72 16.50 -18.62
C ASN A 57 2.62 16.99 -17.47
N ASP A 58 2.04 17.38 -16.35
CA ASP A 58 2.75 17.80 -15.13
C ASP A 58 3.01 16.58 -14.23
N MET A 59 3.99 15.78 -14.63
CA MET A 59 4.40 14.59 -13.89
C MET A 59 4.95 14.91 -12.50
N LYS A 60 5.54 16.08 -12.31
CA LYS A 60 6.09 16.50 -11.00
C LYS A 60 4.96 16.64 -9.99
N THR A 61 3.95 17.43 -10.30
CA THR A 61 2.77 17.63 -9.42
C THR A 61 2.02 16.31 -9.19
N TYR A 62 1.90 15.45 -10.23
CA TYR A 62 1.29 14.13 -10.08
C TYR A 62 2.04 13.28 -9.05
N VAL A 63 3.36 13.14 -9.19
CA VAL A 63 4.19 12.33 -8.29
C VAL A 63 4.16 12.90 -6.86
N GLU A 64 4.26 14.21 -6.69
CA GLU A 64 4.17 14.86 -5.38
C GLU A 64 2.84 14.56 -4.67
N ARG A 65 1.71 14.68 -5.38
CA ARG A 65 0.37 14.38 -4.84
C ARG A 65 0.23 12.90 -4.49
N LEU A 66 0.67 12.02 -5.38
CA LEU A 66 0.63 10.57 -5.18
C LEU A 66 1.46 10.16 -3.95
N THR A 67 2.69 10.65 -3.85
CA THR A 67 3.59 10.34 -2.74
C THR A 67 3.06 10.85 -1.40
N LYS A 68 2.44 12.05 -1.39
CA LYS A 68 1.78 12.55 -0.18
C LYS A 68 0.55 11.73 0.22
N TYR A 69 -0.19 11.21 -0.75
CA TYR A 69 -1.40 10.42 -0.51
C TYR A 69 -1.08 8.98 -0.10
N SER A 70 -0.11 8.33 -0.75
CA SER A 70 0.28 6.93 -0.52
C SER A 70 1.78 6.81 -0.18
N PRO A 71 2.23 7.29 0.98
CA PRO A 71 3.65 7.28 1.34
C PRO A 71 4.13 5.93 1.88
N PHE A 72 3.22 5.05 2.36
CA PHE A 72 3.59 3.86 3.12
C PHE A 72 3.82 2.62 2.26
N THR A 73 3.07 2.45 1.16
CA THR A 73 3.06 1.22 0.36
C THR A 73 4.31 1.05 -0.52
N GLY A 74 4.92 2.16 -0.93
CA GLY A 74 6.06 2.17 -1.86
C GLY A 74 7.29 1.42 -1.34
N ILE A 75 7.50 1.44 -0.03
CA ILE A 75 8.63 0.78 0.61
C ILE A 75 8.57 -0.75 0.42
N PHE A 76 7.39 -1.36 0.58
CA PHE A 76 7.20 -2.80 0.45
C PHE A 76 7.18 -3.24 -1.03
N ASN A 77 6.66 -2.40 -1.94
CA ASN A 77 6.77 -2.63 -3.38
C ASN A 77 8.23 -2.70 -3.86
N GLN A 78 9.13 -1.94 -3.23
CA GLN A 78 10.54 -1.94 -3.58
C GLN A 78 11.31 -3.08 -2.91
N SER A 79 11.00 -3.38 -1.67
CA SER A 79 11.78 -4.32 -0.86
C SER A 79 11.32 -5.77 -0.99
N GLY A 80 10.07 -6.01 -1.45
CA GLY A 80 9.51 -7.33 -1.72
C GLY A 80 8.91 -8.04 -0.51
N GLN A 81 8.84 -7.41 0.66
CA GLN A 81 8.13 -7.98 1.79
C GLN A 81 6.61 -8.01 1.54
N PRO A 82 5.92 -9.07 2.01
CA PRO A 82 4.48 -9.18 1.89
C PRO A 82 3.76 -8.14 2.76
N SER A 83 2.65 -7.64 2.24
CA SER A 83 1.79 -6.70 2.96
C SER A 83 0.33 -6.99 2.66
N MET A 84 -0.53 -6.86 3.67
CA MET A 84 -1.98 -6.95 3.52
C MET A 84 -2.66 -5.69 4.05
N SER A 85 -3.80 -5.34 3.47
CA SER A 85 -4.68 -4.29 3.99
C SER A 85 -6.00 -4.88 4.44
N VAL A 86 -6.41 -4.55 5.67
CA VAL A 86 -7.70 -4.98 6.24
C VAL A 86 -8.54 -3.77 6.64
N PRO A 87 -9.87 -3.79 6.44
CA PRO A 87 -10.75 -2.64 6.64
C PRO A 87 -11.25 -2.56 8.08
N LEU A 88 -10.34 -2.35 9.05
CA LEU A 88 -10.68 -2.35 10.48
C LEU A 88 -11.42 -1.09 10.93
N PHE A 89 -11.26 0.03 10.25
CA PHE A 89 -11.79 1.32 10.68
C PHE A 89 -12.60 2.02 9.59
N ARG A 90 -13.40 2.98 10.03
CA ARG A 90 -14.13 3.90 9.16
C ARG A 90 -13.99 5.33 9.66
N THR A 91 -14.04 6.28 8.74
CA THR A 91 -14.14 7.70 9.08
C THR A 91 -15.52 8.02 9.68
N LYS A 92 -15.68 9.24 10.21
CA LYS A 92 -17.00 9.75 10.66
C LYS A 92 -18.05 9.75 9.54
N ASP A 93 -17.58 9.91 8.29
CA ASP A 93 -18.43 9.88 7.09
C ASP A 93 -18.59 8.46 6.53
N ASN A 94 -18.29 7.43 7.33
CA ASN A 94 -18.42 6.01 6.98
C ASN A 94 -17.52 5.53 5.82
N LEU A 95 -16.47 6.28 5.45
CA LEU A 95 -15.50 5.84 4.46
C LEU A 95 -14.54 4.80 5.08
N PRO A 96 -14.18 3.72 4.36
CA PRO A 96 -13.28 2.71 4.88
C PRO A 96 -11.86 3.25 5.06
N VAL A 97 -11.20 2.84 6.15
CA VAL A 97 -9.80 3.12 6.45
C VAL A 97 -9.07 1.80 6.54
N GLY A 98 -8.12 1.58 5.64
CA GLY A 98 -7.29 0.38 5.62
C GLY A 98 -6.19 0.44 6.68
N SER A 99 -6.03 -0.66 7.41
CA SER A 99 -4.87 -0.93 8.25
C SER A 99 -3.94 -1.88 7.51
N MET A 100 -2.69 -1.48 7.31
CA MET A 100 -1.71 -2.29 6.60
C MET A 100 -0.81 -3.02 7.58
N PHE A 101 -0.71 -4.34 7.39
CA PHE A 101 0.21 -5.21 8.11
C PHE A 101 1.23 -5.75 7.12
N SER A 102 2.50 -5.64 7.48
CA SER A 102 3.61 -6.14 6.67
C SER A 102 4.45 -7.11 7.50
N ALA A 103 4.98 -8.15 6.89
CA ALA A 103 5.77 -9.19 7.55
C ALA A 103 7.11 -9.43 6.85
N ALA A 104 7.92 -10.32 7.39
CA ALA A 104 9.18 -10.74 6.79
C ALA A 104 8.96 -11.31 5.38
N PHE A 105 10.02 -11.31 4.59
CA PHE A 105 9.98 -11.87 3.24
C PHE A 105 9.63 -13.37 3.27
N GLY A 106 8.58 -13.73 2.52
CA GLY A 106 8.06 -15.11 2.45
C GLY A 106 7.11 -15.50 3.58
N ASP A 107 6.73 -14.56 4.46
CA ASP A 107 5.91 -14.83 5.65
C ASP A 107 4.43 -14.44 5.46
N GLU A 108 3.90 -14.72 4.26
CA GLU A 108 2.48 -14.52 3.91
C GLU A 108 1.55 -15.31 4.82
N ASN A 109 1.98 -16.49 5.27
CA ASN A 109 1.19 -17.33 6.17
C ASN A 109 0.89 -16.65 7.50
N LEU A 110 1.84 -15.91 8.05
CA LEU A 110 1.64 -15.12 9.26
C LEU A 110 0.57 -14.05 9.04
N LEU A 111 0.63 -13.35 7.90
CA LEU A 111 -0.36 -12.32 7.55
C LEU A 111 -1.76 -12.92 7.38
N PHE A 112 -1.91 -14.05 6.71
CA PHE A 112 -3.20 -14.75 6.59
C PHE A 112 -3.74 -15.21 7.94
N SER A 113 -2.88 -15.74 8.80
CA SER A 113 -3.27 -16.14 10.17
C SER A 113 -3.75 -14.95 10.98
N LEU A 114 -3.04 -13.83 10.91
CA LEU A 114 -3.43 -12.57 11.56
C LEU A 114 -4.75 -12.02 10.99
N ALA A 115 -4.91 -12.06 9.65
CA ALA A 115 -6.16 -11.63 9.00
C ALA A 115 -7.36 -12.44 9.51
N GLY A 116 -7.23 -13.76 9.63
CA GLY A 116 -8.28 -14.62 10.18
C GLY A 116 -8.65 -14.29 11.61
N GLN A 117 -7.66 -13.99 12.47
CA GLN A 117 -7.91 -13.56 13.85
C GLN A 117 -8.63 -12.21 13.90
N LEU A 118 -8.18 -11.25 13.10
CA LEU A 118 -8.80 -9.92 13.02
C LEU A 118 -10.22 -9.98 12.49
N GLU A 119 -10.48 -10.81 11.49
CA GLU A 119 -11.83 -11.01 10.93
C GLU A 119 -12.79 -11.66 11.93
N GLN A 120 -12.30 -12.60 12.74
CA GLN A 120 -13.09 -13.19 13.82
C GLN A 120 -13.40 -12.16 14.92
N ALA A 121 -12.41 -11.34 15.29
CA ALA A 121 -12.58 -10.32 16.33
C ALA A 121 -13.47 -9.14 15.88
N GLN A 122 -13.35 -8.75 14.63
CA GLN A 122 -14.09 -7.63 14.03
C GLN A 122 -14.53 -7.96 12.60
N PRO A 123 -15.62 -8.73 12.42
CA PRO A 123 -16.09 -9.15 11.10
C PRO A 123 -16.44 -7.97 10.20
N TRP A 124 -15.79 -7.87 9.03
CA TRP A 124 -16.03 -6.81 8.05
C TRP A 124 -16.95 -7.23 6.89
N ALA A 125 -17.32 -8.50 6.79
CA ALA A 125 -18.21 -9.02 5.74
C ALA A 125 -19.56 -8.29 5.68
N LYS A 126 -20.15 -7.95 6.83
CA LYS A 126 -21.41 -7.17 6.88
C LYS A 126 -21.28 -5.80 6.23
N SER A 127 -20.11 -5.18 6.35
CA SER A 127 -19.83 -3.87 5.74
C SER A 127 -19.70 -3.95 4.22
N LEU A 128 -19.22 -5.08 3.68
CA LEU A 128 -19.16 -5.34 2.24
C LEU A 128 -20.55 -5.56 1.65
N ASN A 129 -21.45 -6.21 2.37
CA ASN A 129 -22.84 -6.42 1.96
C ASN A 129 -23.59 -5.10 1.82
N VAL A 130 -23.43 -4.17 2.76
CA VAL A 130 -24.03 -2.81 2.66
C VAL A 130 -23.52 -2.07 1.42
N MET A 131 -22.24 -2.15 1.09
CA MET A 131 -21.71 -1.54 -0.13
C MET A 131 -22.27 -2.21 -1.40
N ARG A 132 -22.44 -3.52 -1.39
CA ARG A 132 -23.04 -4.26 -2.51
C ARG A 132 -24.49 -3.84 -2.75
N GLU A 133 -25.30 -3.69 -1.69
CA GLU A 133 -26.67 -3.23 -1.77
C GLU A 133 -26.76 -1.82 -2.37
N ILE A 134 -25.94 -0.87 -1.88
CA ILE A 134 -25.86 0.49 -2.42
C ILE A 134 -25.51 0.49 -3.91
N LEU A 135 -24.55 -0.34 -4.34
CA LEU A 135 -24.16 -0.45 -5.75
C LEU A 135 -25.27 -1.03 -6.63
N LEU A 136 -26.06 -1.97 -6.11
CA LEU A 136 -27.17 -2.58 -6.85
C LEU A 136 -28.38 -1.66 -6.96
N GLU A 137 -28.58 -0.75 -6.01
CA GLU A 137 -29.65 0.26 -6.05
C GLU A 137 -29.31 1.45 -6.97
N THR A 138 -28.04 1.61 -7.37
CA THR A 138 -27.57 2.76 -8.16
C THR A 138 -27.41 2.44 -9.66
N ILE A 139 -27.62 1.18 -10.07
CA ILE A 139 -27.60 0.70 -11.46
C ILE A 139 -29.02 0.47 -11.95
#